data_d65daa244c33edeaeebaaeaa1a202eeb
#
_entry.id   d65daa244c33edeaeebaaeaa1a202eeb
#
_cell.length_a   1.000
_cell.length_b   1.000
_cell.length_c   1.000
_cell.angle_alpha   90.00
_cell.angle_beta   90.00
_cell.angle_gamma   90.00
#
_symmetry.space_group_name_H-M   'P 1'
#
loop_
_entity.id
_entity.type
_entity.pdbx_description
1 polymer ?
#
loop_
_entity_poly.entity_id
_entity_poly.type
_entity_poly.pdbx_seq_one_letter_code
_entity_poly.pdbx_strand_id
1 'polypeptide(L)'
;MHHPPPPPPPGHVLPPLDPAQTSAGRYSLAEFVRARAQRDRGHGLFELESERMLEVNLNGDMWTKTGSMVAYLGEIKFTREGVLEHGLGKFLKRAVSGEGTQLTKAQGQGKLYLADEAKKISILKLHNEAIFVNGNDVLAFEPSLKWDITLMRSMAGMFAGGLFNVRFEGSGLLAITTHYDPLALEVRPGQPVFTDPNATVAWSGSLQPQIHTDVSFKTFLGRGSGESIQLRFDGSGFVLIQPKEEVYFQQQSGG
;
A
#
# COMPACT_ATOMS: atom_id res chain seq x y z
N MET A 1 16.87 -37.42 -25.32
CA MET A 1 17.56 -36.26 -25.94
C MET A 1 16.62 -35.08 -25.85
N HIS A 2 16.90 -34.15 -24.94
CA HIS A 2 16.08 -32.92 -24.77
C HIS A 2 16.68 -31.87 -25.71
N HIS A 3 15.91 -31.46 -26.74
CA HIS A 3 16.27 -30.30 -27.55
C HIS A 3 15.99 -29.03 -26.77
N PRO A 4 16.95 -28.09 -26.66
CA PRO A 4 16.67 -26.79 -26.08
C PRO A 4 15.66 -26.02 -26.94
N PRO A 5 14.82 -25.16 -26.33
CA PRO A 5 13.87 -24.33 -27.05
C PRO A 5 14.62 -23.38 -28.02
N PRO A 6 14.02 -23.01 -29.16
CA PRO A 6 14.63 -22.10 -30.11
C PRO A 6 14.82 -20.71 -29.48
N PRO A 7 15.88 -19.96 -29.86
CA PRO A 7 16.10 -18.61 -29.34
C PRO A 7 14.94 -17.70 -29.75
N PRO A 8 14.60 -16.70 -28.90
CA PRO A 8 13.56 -15.73 -29.24
C PRO A 8 13.92 -14.95 -30.50
N PRO A 9 12.93 -14.55 -31.33
CA PRO A 9 13.17 -13.78 -32.53
C PRO A 9 13.87 -12.45 -32.20
N PRO A 10 14.75 -11.95 -33.10
CA PRO A 10 15.43 -10.68 -32.88
C PRO A 10 14.40 -9.55 -32.68
N GLY A 11 14.57 -8.79 -31.60
CA GLY A 11 13.65 -7.71 -31.24
C GLY A 11 13.50 -6.71 -32.39
N HIS A 12 12.30 -6.56 -32.91
CA HIS A 12 11.95 -5.48 -33.82
C HIS A 12 12.06 -4.16 -33.02
N VAL A 13 13.15 -3.43 -33.24
CA VAL A 13 13.23 -2.04 -32.81
C VAL A 13 12.24 -1.25 -33.66
N LEU A 14 11.11 -0.91 -33.05
CA LEU A 14 10.10 -0.08 -33.72
C LEU A 14 10.62 1.36 -33.83
N PRO A 15 10.39 2.06 -34.97
CA PRO A 15 10.82 3.43 -35.15
C PRO A 15 10.17 4.37 -34.11
N PRO A 16 10.80 5.51 -33.77
CA PRO A 16 10.24 6.46 -32.81
C PRO A 16 8.87 6.99 -33.26
N LEU A 17 8.00 7.29 -32.28
CA LEU A 17 6.67 7.85 -32.55
C LEU A 17 6.80 9.27 -33.12
N ASP A 18 6.01 9.58 -34.14
CA ASP A 18 5.87 10.95 -34.66
C ASP A 18 5.03 11.78 -33.67
N PRO A 19 5.59 12.86 -33.07
CA PRO A 19 4.88 13.69 -32.11
C PRO A 19 3.61 14.35 -32.66
N ALA A 20 3.54 14.55 -33.98
CA ALA A 20 2.39 15.19 -34.62
C ALA A 20 1.14 14.30 -34.66
N GLN A 21 1.32 12.97 -34.62
CA GLN A 21 0.20 12.00 -34.67
C GLN A 21 -0.43 11.75 -33.30
N THR A 22 0.31 12.04 -32.21
CA THR A 22 -0.18 11.85 -30.84
C THR A 22 -1.07 12.99 -30.35
N SER A 23 -1.09 14.13 -31.03
CA SER A 23 -1.81 15.35 -30.61
C SER A 23 -3.35 15.25 -30.64
N ALA A 24 -3.90 14.29 -31.38
CA ALA A 24 -5.36 14.11 -31.52
C ALA A 24 -5.96 13.02 -30.63
N GLY A 25 -5.19 12.37 -29.75
CA GLY A 25 -5.67 11.26 -28.88
C GLY A 25 -6.11 10.01 -29.63
N ARG A 26 -5.75 9.89 -30.94
CA ARG A 26 -6.06 8.74 -31.79
C ARG A 26 -4.79 7.98 -32.11
N TYR A 27 -4.82 6.68 -31.91
CA TYR A 27 -3.69 5.79 -32.17
C TYR A 27 -4.12 4.66 -33.11
N SER A 28 -3.26 4.24 -34.01
CA SER A 28 -3.35 2.88 -34.54
C SER A 28 -3.07 1.88 -33.41
N LEU A 29 -3.48 0.63 -33.58
CA LEU A 29 -3.21 -0.41 -32.57
C LEU A 29 -1.69 -0.51 -32.26
N ALA A 30 -0.86 -0.50 -33.30
CA ALA A 30 0.59 -0.60 -33.15
C ALA A 30 1.19 0.60 -32.39
N GLU A 31 0.72 1.82 -32.65
CA GLU A 31 1.13 3.02 -31.94
C GLU A 31 0.68 2.99 -30.48
N PHE A 32 -0.56 2.56 -30.22
CA PHE A 32 -1.07 2.43 -28.86
C PHE A 32 -0.25 1.43 -28.04
N VAL A 33 0.00 0.23 -28.59
CA VAL A 33 0.81 -0.80 -27.93
C VAL A 33 2.22 -0.26 -27.64
N ARG A 34 2.85 0.43 -28.61
CA ARG A 34 4.17 1.03 -28.43
C ARG A 34 4.17 2.12 -27.35
N ALA A 35 3.18 2.99 -27.36
CA ALA A 35 3.06 4.08 -26.37
C ALA A 35 2.80 3.56 -24.95
N ARG A 36 2.30 2.35 -24.82
CA ARG A 36 2.00 1.67 -23.55
C ARG A 36 2.93 0.50 -23.25
N ALA A 37 3.97 0.32 -24.08
CA ALA A 37 4.95 -0.72 -23.83
C ALA A 37 5.62 -0.53 -22.47
N GLN A 38 5.90 -1.64 -21.82
CA GLN A 38 6.64 -1.72 -20.59
C GLN A 38 7.91 -0.87 -20.65
N ARG A 39 8.18 -0.14 -19.57
CA ARG A 39 9.36 0.72 -19.42
C ARG A 39 10.33 0.06 -18.48
N ASP A 40 11.20 -0.78 -19.02
CA ASP A 40 12.29 -1.35 -18.24
C ASP A 40 13.41 -0.31 -18.05
N ARG A 41 13.48 0.27 -16.88
CA ARG A 41 14.52 1.24 -16.52
C ARG A 41 15.70 0.58 -15.80
N GLY A 42 15.59 -0.70 -15.48
CA GLY A 42 16.66 -1.50 -14.88
C GLY A 42 17.05 -1.08 -13.46
N HIS A 43 16.20 -0.40 -12.72
CA HIS A 43 16.52 0.22 -11.45
C HIS A 43 16.05 -0.54 -10.20
N GLY A 44 16.46 -1.80 -10.07
CA GLY A 44 16.33 -2.51 -8.81
C GLY A 44 15.04 -3.32 -8.68
N LEU A 45 14.67 -3.63 -7.42
CA LEU A 45 13.60 -4.56 -7.12
C LEU A 45 12.21 -3.98 -7.41
N PHE A 46 11.99 -2.69 -7.09
CA PHE A 46 10.75 -1.97 -7.32
C PHE A 46 10.93 -0.89 -8.38
N GLU A 47 10.04 -0.87 -9.35
CA GLU A 47 9.98 0.14 -10.41
C GLU A 47 8.54 0.57 -10.66
N LEU A 48 8.29 1.87 -10.85
CA LEU A 48 6.96 2.35 -11.23
C LEU A 48 6.81 2.35 -12.76
N GLU A 49 5.95 1.49 -13.29
CA GLU A 49 5.49 1.57 -14.68
C GLU A 49 4.62 2.80 -14.92
N SER A 50 3.84 3.14 -13.91
CA SER A 50 3.06 4.37 -13.84
C SER A 50 2.89 4.75 -12.37
N GLU A 51 2.33 5.93 -12.10
CA GLU A 51 1.99 6.35 -10.72
C GLU A 51 1.09 5.35 -9.96
N ARG A 52 0.49 4.38 -10.66
CA ARG A 52 -0.55 3.48 -10.15
C ARG A 52 -0.27 2.01 -10.44
N MET A 53 0.91 1.71 -10.93
CA MET A 53 1.33 0.34 -11.24
C MET A 53 2.79 0.16 -10.87
N LEU A 54 3.04 -0.78 -9.95
CA LEU A 54 4.36 -1.18 -9.49
C LEU A 54 4.80 -2.43 -10.27
N GLU A 55 5.99 -2.38 -10.84
CA GLU A 55 6.72 -3.57 -11.26
C GLU A 55 7.65 -4.00 -10.15
N VAL A 56 7.64 -5.29 -9.85
CA VAL A 56 8.59 -5.95 -8.94
C VAL A 56 9.44 -6.91 -9.75
N ASN A 57 10.75 -6.65 -9.81
CA ASN A 57 11.74 -7.55 -10.40
C ASN A 57 12.07 -8.66 -9.38
N LEU A 58 11.19 -9.67 -9.29
CA LEU A 58 11.25 -10.69 -8.26
C LEU A 58 12.39 -11.68 -8.54
N ASN A 59 13.23 -11.88 -7.51
CA ASN A 59 14.23 -12.95 -7.47
C ASN A 59 14.35 -13.43 -6.02
N GLY A 60 13.48 -14.36 -5.63
CA GLY A 60 13.34 -14.84 -4.25
C GLY A 60 11.93 -14.60 -3.72
N ASP A 61 11.82 -13.96 -2.56
CA ASP A 61 10.57 -13.76 -1.82
C ASP A 61 10.16 -12.28 -1.77
N MET A 62 8.86 -12.05 -1.72
CA MET A 62 8.25 -10.72 -1.56
C MET A 62 6.91 -10.83 -0.85
N TRP A 63 6.60 -9.86 0.00
CA TRP A 63 5.28 -9.70 0.58
C TRP A 63 4.46 -8.73 -0.25
N THR A 64 3.22 -9.11 -0.57
CA THR A 64 2.28 -8.28 -1.33
C THR A 64 0.90 -8.28 -0.69
N LYS A 65 0.14 -7.21 -0.89
CA LYS A 65 -1.28 -7.15 -0.55
C LYS A 65 -2.05 -8.21 -1.34
N THR A 66 -2.87 -9.01 -0.69
CA THR A 66 -3.73 -9.98 -1.36
C THR A 66 -4.69 -9.26 -2.32
N GLY A 67 -4.77 -9.76 -3.54
CA GLY A 67 -5.61 -9.16 -4.60
C GLY A 67 -4.97 -8.02 -5.38
N SER A 68 -3.77 -7.56 -5.01
CA SER A 68 -3.06 -6.49 -5.74
C SER A 68 -2.37 -6.95 -7.02
N MET A 69 -2.18 -8.26 -7.23
CA MET A 69 -1.55 -8.80 -8.42
C MET A 69 -2.40 -8.57 -9.66
N VAL A 70 -1.86 -7.85 -10.64
CA VAL A 70 -2.49 -7.55 -11.93
C VAL A 70 -1.98 -8.50 -13.01
N ALA A 71 -0.67 -8.73 -13.05
CA ALA A 71 -0.01 -9.62 -14.02
C ALA A 71 1.32 -10.12 -13.45
N TYR A 72 1.85 -11.17 -14.04
CA TYR A 72 3.25 -11.57 -13.82
C TYR A 72 3.82 -12.31 -15.05
N LEU A 73 5.14 -12.29 -15.14
CA LEU A 73 5.94 -13.02 -16.13
C LEU A 73 6.97 -13.87 -15.37
N GLY A 74 7.25 -15.07 -15.87
CA GLY A 74 8.21 -15.98 -15.25
C GLY A 74 7.55 -17.01 -14.32
N GLU A 75 8.34 -17.57 -13.39
CA GLU A 75 7.90 -18.61 -12.47
C GLU A 75 7.68 -18.04 -11.08
N ILE A 76 6.45 -17.61 -10.80
CA ILE A 76 6.06 -17.00 -9.52
C ILE A 76 4.92 -17.81 -8.90
N LYS A 77 5.10 -18.16 -7.63
CA LYS A 77 4.09 -18.82 -6.80
C LYS A 77 3.59 -17.87 -5.73
N PHE A 78 2.31 -17.93 -5.46
CA PHE A 78 1.66 -17.12 -4.43
C PHE A 78 1.17 -18.01 -3.30
N THR A 79 1.65 -17.76 -2.09
CA THR A 79 1.26 -18.49 -0.89
C THR A 79 0.63 -17.52 0.09
N ARG A 80 -0.63 -17.77 0.46
CA ARG A 80 -1.23 -17.08 1.60
C ARG A 80 -0.61 -17.63 2.87
N GLU A 81 0.04 -16.78 3.66
CA GLU A 81 0.45 -17.25 4.98
C GLU A 81 -0.80 -17.47 5.84
N GLY A 82 -0.93 -18.70 6.28
CA GLY A 82 -1.84 -19.01 7.38
C GLY A 82 -1.33 -18.31 8.63
N VAL A 83 -2.20 -17.62 9.31
CA VAL A 83 -2.03 -16.84 10.54
C VAL A 83 -1.26 -17.56 11.69
N LEU A 84 -0.81 -18.78 11.47
CA LEU A 84 -0.27 -19.68 12.46
C LEU A 84 1.26 -19.65 12.62
N GLU A 85 2.03 -19.14 11.65
CA GLU A 85 3.49 -19.30 11.65
C GLU A 85 4.25 -18.25 12.48
N HIS A 86 3.63 -17.12 12.79
CA HIS A 86 4.30 -16.03 13.54
C HIS A 86 3.81 -15.83 14.98
N GLY A 87 3.24 -16.84 15.61
CA GLY A 87 2.96 -16.80 17.08
C GLY A 87 1.82 -15.86 17.53
N LEU A 88 1.16 -15.16 16.64
CA LEU A 88 0.09 -14.19 16.92
C LEU A 88 -1.32 -14.82 16.90
N GLY A 89 -1.41 -16.12 17.05
CA GLY A 89 -2.54 -17.00 16.72
C GLY A 89 -3.90 -16.78 17.39
N LYS A 90 -4.08 -15.84 18.30
CA LYS A 90 -5.40 -15.56 18.90
C LYS A 90 -5.98 -14.19 18.54
N PHE A 91 -5.16 -13.20 18.30
CA PHE A 91 -5.62 -11.84 17.95
C PHE A 91 -5.86 -11.66 16.45
N LEU A 92 -5.04 -12.32 15.62
CA LEU A 92 -5.18 -12.25 14.17
C LEU A 92 -6.44 -12.95 13.64
N LYS A 93 -6.95 -14.00 14.31
CA LYS A 93 -8.22 -14.62 13.91
C LYS A 93 -9.40 -13.65 13.90
N ARG A 94 -9.37 -12.60 14.70
CA ARG A 94 -10.41 -11.56 14.72
C ARG A 94 -10.18 -10.42 13.73
N ALA A 95 -8.93 -10.07 13.44
CA ALA A 95 -8.59 -9.06 12.44
C ALA A 95 -8.71 -9.59 11.00
N VAL A 96 -8.51 -10.90 10.83
CA VAL A 96 -8.55 -11.60 9.52
C VAL A 96 -9.95 -12.07 9.15
N SER A 97 -10.89 -12.14 10.07
CA SER A 97 -12.28 -12.57 9.79
C SER A 97 -13.18 -11.48 9.22
N GLY A 98 -12.67 -10.27 9.00
CA GLY A 98 -13.39 -9.17 8.38
C GLY A 98 -12.42 -8.22 7.70
N GLU A 99 -12.24 -8.33 6.41
CA GLU A 99 -11.69 -7.32 5.49
C GLU A 99 -10.33 -6.67 5.81
N GLY A 100 -9.54 -7.22 6.73
CA GLY A 100 -8.18 -6.75 6.99
C GLY A 100 -7.22 -7.10 5.84
N THR A 101 -6.22 -6.27 5.58
CA THR A 101 -5.22 -6.49 4.52
C THR A 101 -4.55 -7.85 4.70
N GLN A 102 -5.00 -8.80 3.92
CA GLN A 102 -4.37 -10.11 3.85
C GLN A 102 -3.09 -9.97 3.04
N LEU A 103 -1.99 -10.46 3.59
CA LEU A 103 -0.72 -10.51 2.90
C LEU A 103 -0.56 -11.85 2.20
N THR A 104 0.02 -11.80 1.02
CA THR A 104 0.39 -12.96 0.21
C THR A 104 1.89 -12.91 -0.01
N LYS A 105 2.55 -14.03 0.15
CA LYS A 105 3.95 -14.18 -0.19
C LYS A 105 4.08 -14.58 -1.65
N ALA A 106 4.73 -13.76 -2.46
CA ALA A 106 5.13 -14.09 -3.82
C ALA A 106 6.55 -14.64 -3.77
N GLN A 107 6.80 -15.79 -4.41
CA GLN A 107 8.09 -16.49 -4.39
C GLN A 107 8.46 -16.96 -5.79
N GLY A 108 9.69 -16.74 -6.20
CA GLY A 108 10.19 -17.23 -7.48
C GLY A 108 11.06 -16.23 -8.21
N GLN A 109 11.03 -16.30 -9.55
CA GLN A 109 11.81 -15.42 -10.41
C GLN A 109 10.97 -14.90 -11.57
N GLY A 110 10.97 -13.60 -11.77
CA GLY A 110 10.22 -12.97 -12.84
C GLY A 110 9.85 -11.53 -12.57
N LYS A 111 8.91 -11.01 -13.36
CA LYS A 111 8.34 -9.67 -13.17
C LYS A 111 6.93 -9.79 -12.65
N LEU A 112 6.62 -9.08 -11.59
CA LEU A 112 5.30 -9.05 -10.95
C LEU A 112 4.76 -7.63 -11.00
N TYR A 113 3.55 -7.47 -11.53
CA TYR A 113 2.86 -6.17 -11.61
C TYR A 113 1.78 -6.09 -10.56
N LEU A 114 1.83 -5.03 -9.75
CA LEU A 114 0.91 -4.79 -8.65
C LEU A 114 0.20 -3.45 -8.84
N ALA A 115 -1.09 -3.44 -8.48
CA ALA A 115 -1.90 -2.23 -8.38
C ALA A 115 -2.94 -2.41 -7.26
N ASP A 116 -3.49 -1.30 -6.75
CA ASP A 116 -4.49 -1.30 -5.70
C ASP A 116 -5.54 -0.24 -6.02
N GLU A 117 -6.67 -0.65 -6.60
CA GLU A 117 -7.83 0.21 -6.92
C GLU A 117 -7.49 1.57 -7.56
N ALA A 118 -6.48 1.57 -8.42
CA ALA A 118 -5.95 2.78 -9.06
C ALA A 118 -5.43 3.85 -8.08
N LYS A 119 -5.11 3.50 -6.84
CA LYS A 119 -4.41 4.37 -5.90
C LYS A 119 -3.01 4.73 -6.42
N LYS A 120 -2.49 5.88 -6.03
CA LYS A 120 -1.09 6.27 -6.28
C LYS A 120 -0.16 5.41 -5.43
N ILE A 121 0.98 5.06 -6.00
CA ILE A 121 1.99 4.23 -5.34
C ILE A 121 3.21 5.08 -5.01
N SER A 122 3.67 4.99 -3.78
CA SER A 122 4.94 5.55 -3.32
C SER A 122 5.88 4.45 -2.86
N ILE A 123 7.11 4.45 -3.38
CA ILE A 123 8.16 3.52 -2.96
C ILE A 123 9.01 4.22 -1.90
N LEU A 124 9.00 3.68 -0.69
CA LEU A 124 9.80 4.16 0.43
C LEU A 124 11.01 3.25 0.61
N LYS A 125 12.18 3.84 0.83
CA LYS A 125 13.40 3.13 1.18
C LYS A 125 13.76 3.46 2.63
N LEU A 126 13.60 2.48 3.49
CA LEU A 126 13.96 2.59 4.91
C LEU A 126 15.47 2.32 5.08
N HIS A 127 16.10 3.09 5.95
CA HIS A 127 17.52 2.98 6.32
C HIS A 127 17.68 2.86 7.83
N ASN A 128 17.40 1.67 8.38
CA ASN A 128 17.36 1.41 9.82
C ASN A 128 16.33 2.31 10.54
N GLU A 129 15.19 2.46 9.90
CA GLU A 129 14.08 3.31 10.35
C GLU A 129 12.88 2.47 10.74
N ALA A 130 11.94 3.10 11.43
CA ALA A 130 10.65 2.51 11.74
C ALA A 130 9.50 3.44 11.30
N ILE A 131 8.46 2.84 10.73
CA ILE A 131 7.25 3.52 10.28
C ILE A 131 6.03 2.66 10.59
N PHE A 132 4.93 3.30 10.96
CA PHE A 132 3.62 2.68 10.98
C PHE A 132 2.87 3.06 9.69
N VAL A 133 2.21 2.10 9.08
CA VAL A 133 1.38 2.30 7.88
C VAL A 133 0.01 1.69 8.13
N ASN A 134 -1.05 2.38 7.73
CA ASN A 134 -2.39 1.80 7.73
C ASN A 134 -2.39 0.53 6.87
N GLY A 135 -2.93 -0.55 7.41
CA GLY A 135 -2.87 -1.85 6.75
C GLY A 135 -3.45 -1.86 5.34
N ASN A 136 -4.48 -1.05 5.07
CA ASN A 136 -5.08 -0.95 3.74
C ASN A 136 -4.19 -0.24 2.72
N ASP A 137 -3.23 0.54 3.18
CA ASP A 137 -2.32 1.30 2.33
C ASP A 137 -0.97 0.60 2.09
N VAL A 138 -0.75 -0.58 2.67
CA VAL A 138 0.42 -1.43 2.39
C VAL A 138 0.20 -2.16 1.07
N LEU A 139 1.12 -2.00 0.09
CA LEU A 139 1.06 -2.69 -1.20
C LEU A 139 2.03 -3.87 -1.28
N ALA A 140 3.31 -3.62 -1.04
CA ALA A 140 4.35 -4.65 -1.08
C ALA A 140 5.57 -4.23 -0.25
N PHE A 141 6.35 -5.20 0.23
CA PHE A 141 7.58 -4.92 0.95
C PHE A 141 8.57 -6.08 0.91
N GLU A 142 9.85 -5.74 1.06
CA GLU A 142 10.93 -6.72 1.11
C GLU A 142 10.91 -7.54 2.40
N PRO A 143 11.26 -8.83 2.34
CA PRO A 143 11.39 -9.69 3.53
C PRO A 143 12.48 -9.25 4.51
N SER A 144 13.39 -8.36 4.10
CA SER A 144 14.40 -7.73 4.96
C SER A 144 13.82 -6.83 6.04
N LEU A 145 12.63 -6.29 5.81
CA LEU A 145 11.93 -5.48 6.80
C LEU A 145 11.26 -6.39 7.83
N LYS A 146 11.53 -6.12 9.10
CA LYS A 146 10.73 -6.67 10.20
C LYS A 146 9.38 -5.98 10.19
N TRP A 147 8.31 -6.75 10.34
CA TRP A 147 6.97 -6.20 10.36
C TRP A 147 6.12 -6.86 11.45
N ASP A 148 5.19 -6.09 12.01
CA ASP A 148 4.23 -6.55 13.02
C ASP A 148 2.91 -5.81 12.86
N ILE A 149 1.80 -6.52 13.07
CA ILE A 149 0.47 -5.92 13.05
C ILE A 149 0.17 -5.36 14.42
N THR A 150 -0.08 -4.07 14.46
CA THR A 150 -0.41 -3.35 15.69
C THR A 150 -1.87 -2.93 15.67
N LEU A 151 -2.66 -3.51 16.56
CA LEU A 151 -4.00 -3.02 16.83
C LEU A 151 -3.89 -1.85 17.81
N MET A 152 -4.43 -0.71 17.48
CA MET A 152 -4.58 0.37 18.44
C MET A 152 -5.60 -0.06 19.50
N ARG A 153 -5.12 -0.51 20.65
CA ARG A 153 -5.95 -1.10 21.73
C ARG A 153 -7.10 -0.20 22.17
N SER A 154 -6.88 1.11 22.12
CA SER A 154 -7.90 2.12 22.44
C SER A 154 -9.00 2.23 21.37
N MET A 155 -8.78 1.73 20.16
CA MET A 155 -9.74 1.79 19.05
C MET A 155 -10.48 0.48 18.82
N ALA A 156 -10.01 -0.64 19.38
CA ALA A 156 -10.58 -1.98 19.14
C ALA A 156 -12.06 -2.11 19.52
N GLY A 157 -12.55 -1.27 20.42
CA GLY A 157 -13.98 -1.21 20.81
C GLY A 157 -14.82 -0.21 20.02
N MET A 158 -14.18 0.72 19.30
CA MET A 158 -14.87 1.82 18.61
C MET A 158 -15.01 1.56 17.10
N PHE A 159 -14.15 0.72 16.54
CA PHE A 159 -14.15 0.36 15.13
C PHE A 159 -14.33 -1.15 14.98
N ALA A 160 -15.57 -1.58 14.87
CA ALA A 160 -15.89 -3.00 14.65
C ALA A 160 -15.39 -3.57 13.30
N GLY A 161 -14.75 -2.75 12.47
CA GLY A 161 -14.13 -3.12 11.19
C GLY A 161 -12.61 -3.03 11.14
N GLY A 162 -11.94 -2.83 12.29
CA GLY A 162 -10.52 -3.11 12.41
C GLY A 162 -9.57 -2.22 11.61
N LEU A 163 -9.46 -0.92 11.96
CA LEU A 163 -8.26 -0.17 11.62
C LEU A 163 -7.06 -0.86 12.27
N PHE A 164 -6.28 -1.55 11.50
CA PHE A 164 -5.01 -2.11 11.93
C PHE A 164 -3.88 -1.40 11.20
N ASN A 165 -2.78 -1.27 11.90
CA ASN A 165 -1.58 -0.67 11.35
C ASN A 165 -0.49 -1.71 11.31
N VAL A 166 0.36 -1.64 10.31
CA VAL A 166 1.54 -2.46 10.19
C VAL A 166 2.74 -1.60 10.57
N ARG A 167 3.49 -2.04 11.56
CA ARG A 167 4.79 -1.45 11.91
C ARG A 167 5.87 -2.13 11.09
N PHE A 168 6.61 -1.35 10.34
CA PHE A 168 7.82 -1.79 9.65
C PHE A 168 9.05 -1.24 10.35
N GLU A 169 10.14 -2.03 10.37
CA GLU A 169 11.40 -1.64 10.98
C GLU A 169 12.57 -2.28 10.25
N GLY A 170 13.65 -1.51 10.05
CA GLY A 170 14.90 -1.97 9.47
C GLY A 170 15.28 -1.24 8.20
N SER A 171 15.94 -1.95 7.29
CA SER A 171 16.38 -1.41 6.00
C SER A 171 15.84 -2.25 4.86
N GLY A 172 15.20 -1.62 3.89
CA GLY A 172 14.57 -2.27 2.76
C GLY A 172 13.55 -1.38 2.07
N LEU A 173 12.90 -1.92 1.03
CA LEU A 173 11.87 -1.23 0.27
C LEU A 173 10.47 -1.57 0.76
N LEU A 174 9.64 -0.54 0.84
CA LEU A 174 8.23 -0.61 1.17
C LEU A 174 7.45 0.21 0.14
N ALA A 175 6.48 -0.40 -0.53
CA ALA A 175 5.52 0.29 -1.39
C ALA A 175 4.21 0.50 -0.64
N ILE A 176 3.74 1.73 -0.63
CA ILE A 176 2.46 2.12 -0.05
C ILE A 176 1.55 2.73 -1.12
N THR A 177 0.24 2.72 -0.86
CA THR A 177 -0.76 3.30 -1.74
C THR A 177 -1.49 4.45 -1.08
N THR A 178 -1.90 5.45 -1.86
CA THR A 178 -2.70 6.58 -1.39
C THR A 178 -3.73 6.99 -2.44
N HIS A 179 -4.88 7.46 -1.97
CA HIS A 179 -5.78 8.19 -2.84
C HIS A 179 -5.22 9.59 -3.05
N TYR A 180 -4.80 9.92 -4.26
CA TYR A 180 -4.19 11.20 -4.65
C TYR A 180 -2.80 11.42 -3.99
N ASP A 181 -2.34 12.66 -4.02
CA ASP A 181 -1.05 13.04 -3.43
C ASP A 181 -1.18 13.19 -1.91
N PRO A 182 -0.38 12.46 -1.13
CA PRO A 182 -0.40 12.59 0.31
C PRO A 182 0.33 13.85 0.77
N LEU A 183 -0.02 14.32 1.98
CA LEU A 183 0.64 15.42 2.66
C LEU A 183 1.35 14.92 3.93
N ALA A 184 2.63 15.23 4.08
CA ALA A 184 3.36 14.98 5.30
C ALA A 184 3.28 16.20 6.23
N LEU A 185 2.78 16.00 7.45
CA LEU A 185 2.73 16.98 8.51
C LEU A 185 3.85 16.69 9.52
N GLU A 186 4.68 17.67 9.80
CA GLU A 186 5.71 17.56 10.84
C GLU A 186 5.09 17.65 12.21
N VAL A 187 5.45 16.72 13.09
CA VAL A 187 5.07 16.71 14.52
C VAL A 187 6.26 17.19 15.33
N ARG A 188 6.05 18.25 16.12
CA ARG A 188 7.08 18.85 16.99
C ARG A 188 6.64 18.82 18.45
N PRO A 189 7.58 18.69 19.39
CA PRO A 189 7.26 18.76 20.82
C PRO A 189 6.47 20.02 21.17
N GLY A 190 5.35 19.85 21.86
CA GLY A 190 4.46 20.96 22.22
C GLY A 190 3.55 21.49 21.11
N GLN A 191 3.63 20.91 19.91
CA GLN A 191 2.76 21.23 18.76
C GLN A 191 2.11 19.95 18.25
N PRO A 192 1.09 19.42 18.92
CA PRO A 192 0.45 18.18 18.52
C PRO A 192 -0.29 18.36 17.18
N VAL A 193 -0.26 17.29 16.37
CA VAL A 193 -1.03 17.18 15.13
C VAL A 193 -2.25 16.31 15.38
N PHE A 194 -3.40 16.75 14.90
CA PHE A 194 -4.65 16.00 14.96
C PHE A 194 -5.07 15.59 13.55
N THR A 195 -5.45 14.33 13.37
CA THR A 195 -5.85 13.80 12.06
C THR A 195 -7.11 12.96 12.18
N ASP A 196 -7.88 12.87 11.09
CA ASP A 196 -8.91 11.85 10.93
C ASP A 196 -8.23 10.47 10.81
N PRO A 197 -8.66 9.45 11.57
CA PRO A 197 -8.14 8.10 11.45
C PRO A 197 -8.23 7.53 10.03
N ASN A 198 -9.30 7.83 9.29
CA ASN A 198 -9.55 7.32 7.96
C ASN A 198 -8.72 8.03 6.86
N ALA A 199 -8.25 9.23 7.15
CA ALA A 199 -7.35 9.97 6.26
C ALA A 199 -5.87 9.75 6.60
N THR A 200 -5.55 9.06 7.71
CA THR A 200 -4.20 8.84 8.17
C THR A 200 -3.58 7.62 7.52
N VAL A 201 -2.54 7.83 6.71
CA VAL A 201 -1.86 6.78 5.93
C VAL A 201 -0.70 6.15 6.70
N ALA A 202 0.17 6.98 7.28
CA ALA A 202 1.39 6.51 7.94
C ALA A 202 1.93 7.52 8.94
N TRP A 203 2.83 7.08 9.84
CA TRP A 203 3.54 7.97 10.76
C TRP A 203 4.86 7.38 11.24
N SER A 204 5.74 8.24 11.74
CA SER A 204 7.04 7.85 12.29
C SER A 204 6.92 6.81 13.38
N GLY A 205 7.82 5.84 13.40
CA GLY A 205 7.88 4.78 14.44
C GLY A 205 8.13 5.29 15.86
N SER A 206 8.56 6.55 16.01
CA SER A 206 8.74 7.24 17.30
C SER A 206 7.44 7.76 17.90
N LEU A 207 6.39 7.92 17.11
CA LEU A 207 5.12 8.49 17.55
C LEU A 207 4.14 7.40 18.00
N GLN A 208 3.42 7.68 19.08
CA GLN A 208 2.32 6.84 19.57
C GLN A 208 1.05 7.68 19.62
N PRO A 209 0.18 7.56 18.61
CA PRO A 209 -1.04 8.34 18.57
C PRO A 209 -2.00 7.98 19.69
N GLN A 210 -2.68 8.98 20.19
CA GLN A 210 -3.74 8.89 21.20
C GLN A 210 -5.08 9.22 20.56
N ILE A 211 -6.14 8.56 21.01
CA ILE A 211 -7.48 8.94 20.61
C ILE A 211 -7.85 10.25 21.32
N HIS A 212 -8.24 11.20 20.54
CA HIS A 212 -8.82 12.46 21.01
C HIS A 212 -10.30 12.52 20.58
N THR A 213 -11.17 12.76 21.53
CA THR A 213 -12.60 12.97 21.27
C THR A 213 -12.98 14.35 21.75
N ASP A 214 -13.42 15.22 20.85
CA ASP A 214 -13.94 16.52 21.23
C ASP A 214 -15.38 16.37 21.69
N VAL A 215 -15.56 16.44 23.02
CA VAL A 215 -16.90 16.32 23.67
C VAL A 215 -17.80 17.50 23.32
N SER A 216 -17.24 18.65 22.97
CA SER A 216 -17.99 19.87 22.63
C SER A 216 -18.79 19.72 21.35
N PHE A 217 -18.29 18.95 20.39
CA PHE A 217 -19.01 18.67 19.15
C PHE A 217 -20.22 17.75 19.31
N LYS A 218 -20.21 16.85 20.32
CA LYS A 218 -21.35 15.96 20.60
C LYS A 218 -22.61 16.69 21.02
N THR A 219 -22.47 17.86 21.64
CA THR A 219 -23.61 18.62 22.19
C THR A 219 -24.27 19.52 21.15
N PHE A 220 -23.54 19.91 20.09
CA PHE A 220 -24.00 20.93 19.15
C PHE A 220 -24.76 20.39 17.94
N LEU A 221 -24.59 19.14 17.55
CA LEU A 221 -25.09 18.68 16.25
C LEU A 221 -26.09 17.54 16.23
N GLY A 222 -26.51 16.96 17.34
CA GLY A 222 -27.63 15.98 17.36
C GLY A 222 -27.65 14.97 16.18
N ARG A 223 -26.65 15.03 15.29
CA ARG A 223 -26.40 14.14 14.14
C ARG A 223 -24.95 13.71 14.22
N GLY A 224 -24.70 12.42 14.29
CA GLY A 224 -23.36 11.86 14.33
C GLY A 224 -22.58 12.23 13.06
N SER A 225 -21.80 13.32 13.11
CA SER A 225 -20.74 13.56 12.15
C SER A 225 -19.59 12.64 12.54
N GLY A 226 -19.02 11.89 11.58
CA GLY A 226 -17.89 10.98 11.79
C GLY A 226 -16.62 11.65 12.34
N GLU A 227 -16.58 12.97 12.42
CA GLU A 227 -15.46 13.80 12.87
C GLU A 227 -15.24 13.84 14.40
N SER A 228 -16.04 13.10 15.18
CA SER A 228 -15.95 13.12 16.64
C SER A 228 -14.73 12.40 17.21
N ILE A 229 -13.97 11.69 16.39
CA ILE A 229 -12.82 10.90 16.79
C ILE A 229 -11.61 11.32 15.96
N GLN A 230 -10.55 11.71 16.63
CA GLN A 230 -9.30 12.14 16.02
C GLN A 230 -8.13 11.34 16.59
N LEU A 231 -7.07 11.21 15.81
CA LEU A 231 -5.76 10.76 16.28
C LEU A 231 -4.93 11.99 16.65
N ARG A 232 -4.49 12.06 17.90
CA ARG A 232 -3.55 13.07 18.37
C ARG A 232 -2.15 12.49 18.36
N PHE A 233 -1.24 13.14 17.66
CA PHE A 233 0.18 12.84 17.61
C PHE A 233 0.96 13.91 18.35
N ASP A 234 1.79 13.50 19.31
CA ASP A 234 2.65 14.38 20.10
C ASP A 234 4.06 13.79 20.15
N GLY A 235 5.09 14.64 20.11
CA GLY A 235 6.49 14.22 20.09
C GLY A 235 7.27 14.79 18.92
N SER A 236 8.17 14.01 18.33
CA SER A 236 8.99 14.40 17.17
C SER A 236 8.87 13.37 16.07
N GLY A 237 8.48 13.79 14.86
CA GLY A 237 8.34 12.92 13.71
C GLY A 237 7.45 13.52 12.62
N PHE A 238 6.77 12.68 11.88
CA PHE A 238 5.81 13.08 10.86
C PHE A 238 4.55 12.21 10.89
N VAL A 239 3.48 12.74 10.35
CA VAL A 239 2.25 12.01 10.01
C VAL A 239 1.93 12.26 8.54
N LEU A 240 1.67 11.19 7.80
CA LEU A 240 1.25 11.23 6.41
C LEU A 240 -0.26 11.08 6.32
N ILE A 241 -0.91 12.04 5.67
CA ILE A 241 -2.35 12.04 5.46
C ILE A 241 -2.68 12.07 3.96
N GLN A 242 -3.87 11.61 3.59
CA GLN A 242 -4.39 11.67 2.23
C GLN A 242 -5.68 12.49 2.16
N PRO A 243 -6.01 13.13 1.01
CA PRO A 243 -7.19 13.98 0.86
C PRO A 243 -8.48 13.16 0.60
N LYS A 244 -8.55 11.97 1.17
CA LYS A 244 -9.72 11.09 1.10
C LYS A 244 -9.83 10.30 2.39
N GLU A 245 -11.00 10.31 2.99
CA GLU A 245 -11.36 9.42 4.08
C GLU A 245 -11.70 8.04 3.51
N GLU A 246 -10.98 7.00 3.94
CA GLU A 246 -11.37 5.63 3.63
C GLU A 246 -12.47 5.19 4.60
N VAL A 247 -13.68 5.08 4.10
CA VAL A 247 -14.82 4.59 4.89
C VAL A 247 -14.77 3.07 4.93
N TYR A 248 -14.28 2.51 6.03
CA TYR A 248 -14.18 1.05 6.23
C TYR A 248 -15.52 0.38 6.57
N PHE A 249 -16.61 1.14 6.64
CA PHE A 249 -17.94 0.65 6.97
C PHE A 249 -18.96 1.13 5.96
N GLN A 250 -19.17 0.42 4.89
CA GLN A 250 -20.50 0.37 4.31
C GLN A 250 -21.28 -0.71 5.05
N GLN A 251 -22.16 -0.32 5.93
CA GLN A 251 -23.27 -1.17 6.33
C GLN A 251 -23.91 -1.72 5.07
N GLN A 252 -23.91 -3.03 4.88
CA GLN A 252 -24.92 -3.69 4.10
C GLN A 252 -26.26 -3.45 4.83
N SER A 253 -26.89 -2.33 4.55
CA SER A 253 -28.32 -2.15 4.81
C SER A 253 -29.02 -3.01 3.77
N GLY A 254 -29.50 -4.16 4.24
CA GLY A 254 -30.20 -5.16 3.48
C GLY A 254 -31.39 -4.59 2.70
N GLY A 255 -31.57 -5.14 1.52
CA GLY A 255 -32.85 -5.24 0.88
C GLY A 255 -33.55 -6.50 1.33
#